data_f8254a30e71a5561d694e4f0b2ee9ca2
#
_entry.id   f8254a30e71a5561d694e4f0b2ee9ca2
#
_cell.length_a   1.000
_cell.length_b   1.000
_cell.length_c   1.000
_cell.angle_alpha   90.00
_cell.angle_beta   90.00
_cell.angle_gamma   90.00
#
_symmetry.space_group_name_H-M   'P 1'
#
loop_
_entity.id
_entity.type
_entity.pdbx_description
1 polymer ?
#
loop_
_entity_poly.entity_id
_entity_poly.type
_entity_poly.pdbx_seq_one_letter_code
_entity_poly.pdbx_strand_id
1 'polypeptide(L)'
;MLNDYVKIHGSKDGLVIIATDVSDMDALKEKIINRIERSLTFFKGAQLTVKFRNLSVDEKSLDELKDFVLENYGVNVRFKKIQERHLKNVTSENDIFDGLEEGMTKFYNGTVRSGQVVKYYGNLVILGDVNPGGIVQASGNIIIMGTLRGIAHAGMSGNLDSIIAASKINAMQLRISNIISRSPDNDIEALYPEIALVKKNKIIVKPLYLYGKI
;
A
#
# COMPACT_ATOMS: atom_id res chain seq x y z
N MET A 1 24.03 -8.53 -11.83
CA MET A 1 22.66 -8.30 -12.34
C MET A 1 22.13 -7.05 -11.66
N LEU A 2 22.15 -5.92 -12.34
CA LEU A 2 21.67 -4.64 -11.81
C LEU A 2 20.14 -4.69 -11.73
N ASN A 3 19.64 -4.61 -10.52
CA ASN A 3 18.20 -4.59 -10.22
C ASN A 3 17.61 -3.28 -10.79
N ASP A 4 16.82 -3.41 -11.86
CA ASP A 4 16.19 -2.28 -12.57
C ASP A 4 14.96 -1.82 -11.75
N TYR A 5 15.16 -0.91 -10.81
CA TYR A 5 14.10 -0.33 -9.96
C TYR A 5 13.25 0.74 -10.65
N VAL A 6 13.10 0.65 -11.97
CA VAL A 6 12.22 1.53 -12.75
C VAL A 6 10.94 0.79 -13.08
N LYS A 7 9.87 1.05 -12.34
CA LYS A 7 8.53 0.51 -12.63
C LYS A 7 7.78 1.44 -13.58
N ILE A 8 7.20 0.87 -14.65
CA ILE A 8 6.31 1.60 -15.55
C ILE A 8 4.87 1.20 -15.24
N HIS A 9 4.00 2.19 -15.11
CA HIS A 9 2.57 2.00 -14.98
C HIS A 9 1.85 2.83 -16.03
N GLY A 10 0.84 2.24 -16.68
CA GLY A 10 -0.12 3.00 -17.49
C GLY A 10 -1.08 3.76 -16.57
N SER A 11 -1.31 5.03 -16.85
CA SER A 11 -2.32 5.85 -16.16
C SER A 11 -3.23 6.54 -17.19
N LYS A 12 -4.33 7.15 -16.76
CA LYS A 12 -5.21 7.93 -17.63
C LYS A 12 -4.49 9.13 -18.27
N ASP A 13 -3.43 9.61 -17.61
CA ASP A 13 -2.64 10.76 -18.06
C ASP A 13 -1.37 10.34 -18.84
N GLY A 14 -1.27 9.08 -19.29
CA GLY A 14 -0.13 8.54 -20.00
C GLY A 14 0.69 7.54 -19.18
N LEU A 15 1.95 7.38 -19.58
CA LEU A 15 2.88 6.44 -18.94
C LEU A 15 3.59 7.10 -17.76
N VAL A 16 3.72 6.36 -16.66
CA VAL A 16 4.41 6.84 -15.45
C VAL A 16 5.65 6.00 -15.20
N ILE A 17 6.80 6.66 -15.11
CA ILE A 17 8.07 6.08 -14.64
C ILE A 17 8.27 6.52 -13.18
N ILE A 18 8.53 5.56 -12.29
CA ILE A 18 8.92 5.85 -10.91
C ILE A 18 10.42 5.56 -10.79
N ALA A 19 11.21 6.59 -10.58
CA ALA A 19 12.64 6.50 -10.32
C ALA A 19 12.87 6.58 -8.81
N THR A 20 13.13 5.43 -8.19
CA THR A 20 13.60 5.33 -6.80
C THR A 20 15.12 5.18 -6.79
N ASP A 21 15.75 5.55 -5.69
CA ASP A 21 17.21 5.41 -5.49
C ASP A 21 18.06 6.12 -6.56
N VAL A 22 17.72 7.37 -6.84
CA VAL A 22 18.46 8.25 -7.72
C VAL A 22 19.36 9.13 -6.86
N SER A 23 20.69 9.04 -7.06
CA SER A 23 21.67 9.79 -6.28
C SER A 23 21.79 11.25 -6.73
N ASP A 24 21.70 11.48 -8.05
CA ASP A 24 21.93 12.77 -8.69
C ASP A 24 21.18 12.88 -10.02
N MET A 25 21.36 14.02 -10.69
CA MET A 25 20.69 14.33 -11.96
C MET A 25 21.18 13.46 -13.12
N ASP A 26 22.46 13.10 -13.13
CA ASP A 26 23.06 12.28 -14.19
C ASP A 26 22.53 10.85 -14.11
N ALA A 27 22.40 10.30 -12.90
CA ALA A 27 21.78 9.00 -12.67
C ALA A 27 20.29 8.99 -13.08
N LEU A 28 19.54 10.08 -12.84
CA LEU A 28 18.18 10.23 -13.30
C LEU A 28 18.09 10.24 -14.82
N LYS A 29 18.95 11.03 -15.47
CA LYS A 29 19.05 11.15 -16.92
C LYS A 29 19.36 9.81 -17.56
N GLU A 30 20.39 9.12 -17.09
CA GLU A 30 20.79 7.80 -17.58
C GLU A 30 19.65 6.78 -17.48
N LYS A 31 18.97 6.70 -16.33
CA LYS A 31 17.85 5.80 -16.12
C LYS A 31 16.68 6.07 -17.08
N ILE A 32 16.34 7.34 -17.32
CA ILE A 32 15.26 7.73 -18.23
C ILE A 32 15.64 7.38 -19.67
N ILE A 33 16.85 7.73 -20.12
CA ILE A 33 17.33 7.48 -21.48
C ILE A 33 17.37 5.98 -21.76
N ASN A 34 18.04 5.20 -20.91
CA ASN A 34 18.11 3.74 -21.04
C ASN A 34 16.73 3.11 -21.14
N ARG A 35 15.74 3.66 -20.44
CA ARG A 35 14.38 3.13 -20.48
C ARG A 35 13.64 3.49 -21.75
N ILE A 36 13.82 4.71 -22.27
CA ILE A 36 13.22 5.16 -23.53
C ILE A 36 13.83 4.38 -24.69
N GLU A 37 15.15 4.20 -24.74
CA GLU A 37 15.86 3.50 -25.80
C GLU A 37 15.45 2.03 -25.93
N ARG A 38 15.25 1.33 -24.82
CA ARG A 38 14.79 -0.07 -24.81
C ARG A 38 13.40 -0.28 -25.44
N SER A 39 12.60 0.77 -25.58
CA SER A 39 11.23 0.66 -26.12
C SER A 39 10.82 1.93 -26.87
N LEU A 40 11.72 2.48 -27.69
CA LEU A 40 11.55 3.78 -28.33
C LEU A 40 10.27 3.88 -29.16
N THR A 41 9.92 2.83 -29.89
CA THR A 41 8.67 2.76 -30.69
C THR A 41 7.42 2.89 -29.84
N PHE A 42 7.45 2.43 -28.61
CA PHE A 42 6.33 2.52 -27.65
C PHE A 42 6.19 3.92 -27.04
N PHE A 43 7.31 4.62 -26.84
CA PHE A 43 7.31 5.95 -26.21
C PHE A 43 7.19 7.11 -27.18
N LYS A 44 7.45 6.91 -28.46
CA LYS A 44 7.44 7.98 -29.49
C LYS A 44 6.05 8.61 -29.58
N GLY A 45 5.98 9.92 -29.36
CA GLY A 45 4.73 10.69 -29.31
C GLY A 45 3.90 10.51 -28.03
N ALA A 46 4.37 9.73 -27.08
CA ALA A 46 3.67 9.54 -25.80
C ALA A 46 3.99 10.66 -24.81
N GLN A 47 3.07 10.89 -23.88
CA GLN A 47 3.31 11.72 -22.71
C GLN A 47 3.82 10.84 -21.56
N LEU A 48 5.04 11.12 -21.10
CA LEU A 48 5.70 10.36 -20.05
C LEU A 48 5.77 11.20 -18.77
N THR A 49 5.26 10.69 -17.66
CA THR A 49 5.42 11.32 -16.34
C THR A 49 6.51 10.59 -15.58
N VAL A 50 7.57 11.28 -15.22
CA VAL A 50 8.66 10.77 -14.38
C VAL A 50 8.45 11.25 -12.96
N LYS A 51 8.19 10.32 -12.04
CA LYS A 51 8.10 10.57 -10.61
C LYS A 51 9.42 10.16 -9.95
N PHE A 52 10.02 11.05 -9.18
CA PHE A 52 11.28 10.78 -8.46
C PHE A 52 11.18 11.18 -6.98
N ARG A 53 12.01 10.55 -6.14
CA ARG A 53 12.04 10.72 -4.69
C ARG A 53 13.47 11.09 -4.25
N ASN A 54 13.57 11.85 -3.15
CA ASN A 54 14.86 12.14 -2.46
C ASN A 54 15.95 12.80 -3.31
N LEU A 55 15.61 13.42 -4.43
CA LEU A 55 16.55 14.16 -5.27
C LEU A 55 16.32 15.67 -5.10
N SER A 56 17.37 16.40 -4.67
CA SER A 56 17.40 17.86 -4.73
C SER A 56 17.81 18.27 -6.13
N VAL A 57 16.86 18.71 -6.94
CA VAL A 57 17.10 19.16 -8.32
C VAL A 57 16.51 20.55 -8.47
N ASP A 58 17.24 21.41 -9.16
CA ASP A 58 16.74 22.70 -9.60
C ASP A 58 15.82 22.53 -10.83
N GLU A 59 14.84 23.41 -10.96
CA GLU A 59 13.86 23.36 -12.05
C GLU A 59 14.53 23.47 -13.42
N LYS A 60 15.62 24.24 -13.51
CA LYS A 60 16.37 24.47 -14.75
C LYS A 60 16.95 23.17 -15.32
N SER A 61 17.58 22.36 -14.48
CA SER A 61 18.13 21.04 -14.89
C SER A 61 17.05 20.06 -15.34
N LEU A 62 15.84 20.15 -14.76
CA LEU A 62 14.69 19.32 -15.18
C LEU A 62 14.15 19.78 -16.55
N ASP A 63 14.12 21.09 -16.82
CA ASP A 63 13.69 21.62 -18.10
C ASP A 63 14.70 21.29 -19.19
N GLU A 64 16.00 21.42 -18.94
CA GLU A 64 17.07 21.00 -19.87
C GLU A 64 16.95 19.50 -20.23
N LEU A 65 16.69 18.64 -19.26
CA LEU A 65 16.48 17.21 -19.50
C LEU A 65 15.21 16.93 -20.30
N LYS A 66 14.14 17.66 -20.06
CA LYS A 66 12.86 17.56 -20.79
C LYS A 66 13.06 17.92 -22.27
N ASP A 67 13.74 19.04 -22.53
CA ASP A 67 14.01 19.49 -23.90
C ASP A 67 14.94 18.50 -24.62
N PHE A 68 15.98 18.01 -23.95
CA PHE A 68 16.87 16.99 -24.49
C PHE A 68 16.12 15.71 -24.89
N VAL A 69 15.21 15.22 -24.06
CA VAL A 69 14.44 14.00 -24.35
C VAL A 69 13.42 14.23 -25.47
N LEU A 70 12.82 15.40 -25.53
CA LEU A 70 11.88 15.76 -26.60
C LEU A 70 12.61 15.85 -27.97
N GLU A 71 13.75 16.54 -28.02
CA GLU A 71 14.51 16.74 -29.26
C GLU A 71 15.12 15.45 -29.81
N ASN A 72 15.69 14.61 -28.92
CA ASN A 72 16.43 13.41 -29.38
C ASN A 72 15.53 12.17 -29.55
N TYR A 73 14.44 12.08 -28.79
CA TYR A 73 13.60 10.87 -28.74
C TYR A 73 12.13 11.11 -29.14
N GLY A 74 11.70 12.35 -29.28
CA GLY A 74 10.30 12.71 -29.60
C GLY A 74 9.33 12.34 -28.48
N VAL A 75 9.79 12.30 -27.23
CA VAL A 75 9.01 11.93 -26.05
C VAL A 75 8.78 13.15 -25.16
N ASN A 76 7.53 13.46 -24.89
CA ASN A 76 7.17 14.57 -23.99
C ASN A 76 7.23 14.09 -22.53
N VAL A 77 8.17 14.65 -21.75
CA VAL A 77 8.39 14.24 -20.35
C VAL A 77 7.86 15.31 -19.40
N ARG A 78 7.11 14.88 -18.38
CA ARG A 78 6.76 15.71 -17.21
C ARG A 78 7.45 15.15 -15.97
N PHE A 79 8.09 16.02 -15.21
CA PHE A 79 8.70 15.65 -13.94
C PHE A 79 7.77 15.97 -12.77
N LYS A 80 7.64 15.03 -11.83
CA LYS A 80 6.87 15.20 -10.59
C LYS A 80 7.67 14.68 -9.41
N LYS A 81 8.08 15.58 -8.50
CA LYS A 81 8.73 15.19 -7.26
C LYS A 81 7.70 14.50 -6.36
N ILE A 82 8.00 13.29 -5.90
CA ILE A 82 7.22 12.62 -4.87
C ILE A 82 7.59 13.31 -3.55
N GLN A 83 6.69 14.12 -3.01
CA GLN A 83 6.86 14.67 -1.68
C GLN A 83 6.58 13.55 -0.67
N GLU A 84 7.46 13.37 0.32
CA GLU A 84 7.13 12.60 1.51
C GLU A 84 6.00 13.34 2.22
N ARG A 85 4.79 12.86 2.06
CA ARG A 85 3.68 13.36 2.86
C ARG A 85 3.84 12.84 4.28
N HIS A 86 4.35 13.69 5.17
CA HIS A 86 3.99 13.57 6.57
C HIS A 86 2.47 13.63 6.65
N LEU A 87 1.88 12.65 7.32
CA LEU A 87 0.45 12.53 7.60
C LEU A 87 -0.17 13.88 7.98
N LYS A 88 -0.78 14.58 7.04
CA LYS A 88 -1.74 15.66 7.27
C LYS A 88 -2.87 15.50 6.27
N ASN A 89 -4.04 15.20 6.82
CA ASN A 89 -5.40 15.31 6.28
C ASN A 89 -5.52 15.50 4.76
N VAL A 90 -5.92 14.42 4.08
CA VAL A 90 -6.27 14.43 2.67
C VAL A 90 -7.72 14.88 2.52
N THR A 91 -7.90 16.05 1.93
CA THR A 91 -9.18 16.45 1.32
C THR A 91 -8.89 16.93 -0.08
N SER A 92 -8.92 16.02 -1.07
CA SER A 92 -9.18 16.35 -2.48
C SER A 92 -9.60 15.11 -3.27
N GLU A 93 -10.75 15.19 -3.91
CA GLU A 93 -11.52 14.12 -4.54
C GLU A 93 -11.00 13.61 -5.90
N ASN A 94 -9.75 13.87 -6.30
CA ASN A 94 -9.30 13.60 -7.68
C ASN A 94 -8.05 12.69 -7.83
N ASP A 95 -7.57 12.03 -6.78
CA ASP A 95 -6.50 11.04 -6.92
C ASP A 95 -7.08 9.62 -6.90
N ILE A 96 -7.18 9.00 -8.08
CA ILE A 96 -7.79 7.67 -8.32
C ILE A 96 -7.05 6.52 -7.63
N PHE A 97 -5.92 6.76 -7.01
CA PHE A 97 -5.23 5.79 -6.17
C PHE A 97 -4.42 6.52 -5.09
N ASP A 98 -5.10 6.94 -4.06
CA ASP A 98 -4.45 7.35 -2.82
C ASP A 98 -4.17 6.09 -1.99
N GLY A 99 -3.20 5.30 -2.46
CA GLY A 99 -2.66 4.22 -1.66
C GLY A 99 -1.96 4.85 -0.46
N LEU A 100 -2.55 4.74 0.72
CA LEU A 100 -1.91 5.09 1.97
C LEU A 100 -0.65 4.20 2.11
N GLU A 101 0.53 4.79 2.06
CA GLU A 101 1.75 4.12 2.55
C GLU A 101 1.66 4.06 4.09
N GLU A 102 0.88 3.13 4.60
CA GLU A 102 0.74 2.89 6.04
C GLU A 102 1.88 2.02 6.56
N GLY A 103 3.07 2.58 6.70
CA GLY A 103 4.17 1.96 7.41
C GLY A 103 4.70 0.66 6.79
N MET A 104 5.61 -0.01 7.50
CA MET A 104 6.18 -1.28 7.07
C MET A 104 5.17 -2.42 7.22
N THR A 105 5.15 -3.33 6.26
CA THR A 105 4.29 -4.51 6.27
C THR A 105 5.13 -5.78 6.37
N LYS A 106 4.78 -6.67 7.31
CA LYS A 106 5.39 -7.98 7.46
C LYS A 106 4.42 -9.07 7.00
N PHE A 107 4.94 -10.01 6.20
CA PHE A 107 4.24 -11.21 5.79
C PHE A 107 4.66 -12.38 6.67
N TYR A 108 3.71 -13.05 7.29
CA TYR A 108 3.90 -14.30 8.02
C TYR A 108 3.35 -15.44 7.18
N ASN A 109 4.22 -16.36 6.77
CA ASN A 109 3.83 -17.50 5.94
C ASN A 109 3.48 -18.70 6.81
N GLY A 110 2.22 -19.07 6.85
CA GLY A 110 1.70 -20.22 7.56
C GLY A 110 0.59 -19.91 8.54
N THR A 111 0.11 -20.95 9.20
CA THR A 111 -0.98 -20.91 10.19
C THR A 111 -0.45 -20.56 11.58
N VAL A 112 -1.08 -19.63 12.25
CA VAL A 112 -0.81 -19.30 13.66
C VAL A 112 -1.62 -20.26 14.54
N ARG A 113 -0.90 -21.12 15.29
CA ARG A 113 -1.50 -22.17 16.10
C ARG A 113 -1.73 -21.74 17.54
N SER A 114 -2.48 -22.54 18.30
CA SER A 114 -2.68 -22.33 19.73
C SER A 114 -1.36 -22.12 20.48
N GLY A 115 -1.32 -21.14 21.35
CA GLY A 115 -0.13 -20.74 22.11
C GLY A 115 0.90 -19.91 21.32
N GLN A 116 0.74 -19.72 20.01
CA GLN A 116 1.64 -18.88 19.22
C GLN A 116 1.15 -17.41 19.25
N VAL A 117 2.12 -16.50 19.37
CA VAL A 117 1.90 -15.06 19.28
C VAL A 117 2.76 -14.51 18.14
N VAL A 118 2.10 -13.92 17.12
CA VAL A 118 2.77 -13.19 16.05
C VAL A 118 2.53 -11.69 16.27
N LYS A 119 3.60 -10.95 16.53
CA LYS A 119 3.55 -9.50 16.81
C LYS A 119 4.44 -8.73 15.87
N TYR A 120 3.94 -7.57 15.39
CA TYR A 120 4.73 -6.68 14.55
C TYR A 120 4.38 -5.19 14.77
N TYR A 121 5.40 -4.33 14.72
CA TYR A 121 5.25 -2.86 14.80
C TYR A 121 5.12 -2.28 13.38
N GLY A 122 3.94 -2.44 12.78
CA GLY A 122 3.57 -2.09 11.43
C GLY A 122 2.31 -2.85 11.05
N ASN A 123 2.07 -3.05 9.75
CA ASN A 123 0.98 -3.88 9.24
C ASN A 123 1.40 -5.35 9.20
N LEU A 124 0.48 -6.26 9.44
CA LEU A 124 0.73 -7.70 9.47
C LEU A 124 -0.20 -8.43 8.49
N VAL A 125 0.40 -9.20 7.59
CA VAL A 125 -0.31 -10.09 6.66
C VAL A 125 -0.02 -11.54 7.03
N ILE A 126 -1.06 -12.32 7.33
CA ILE A 126 -0.97 -13.76 7.61
C ILE A 126 -1.39 -14.52 6.36
N LEU A 127 -0.44 -15.24 5.75
CA LEU A 127 -0.69 -16.13 4.60
C LEU A 127 -1.13 -17.50 5.09
N GLY A 128 -2.26 -17.57 5.79
CA GLY A 128 -2.82 -18.77 6.40
C GLY A 128 -3.92 -18.43 7.38
N ASP A 129 -4.27 -19.41 8.24
CA ASP A 129 -5.30 -19.27 9.29
C ASP A 129 -4.69 -18.79 10.61
N VAL A 130 -5.55 -18.23 11.46
CA VAL A 130 -5.27 -18.00 12.88
C VAL A 130 -6.22 -18.89 13.69
N ASN A 131 -5.70 -20.00 14.22
CA ASN A 131 -6.50 -20.99 14.94
C ASN A 131 -6.88 -20.53 16.36
N PRO A 132 -7.88 -21.17 17.00
CA PRO A 132 -8.21 -20.90 18.39
C PRO A 132 -6.98 -20.99 19.29
N GLY A 133 -6.80 -20.00 20.19
CA GLY A 133 -5.60 -19.88 21.03
C GLY A 133 -4.37 -19.28 20.34
N GLY A 134 -4.39 -19.03 19.03
CA GLY A 134 -3.41 -18.23 18.33
C GLY A 134 -3.68 -16.75 18.47
N ILE A 135 -2.63 -15.94 18.54
CA ILE A 135 -2.74 -14.47 18.75
C ILE A 135 -1.93 -13.75 17.68
N VAL A 136 -2.56 -12.78 17.02
CA VAL A 136 -1.90 -11.87 16.07
C VAL A 136 -2.06 -10.43 16.52
N GLN A 137 -0.96 -9.66 16.50
CA GLN A 137 -0.91 -8.30 17.03
C GLN A 137 -0.12 -7.40 16.08
N ALA A 138 -0.70 -6.24 15.74
CA ALA A 138 -0.05 -5.25 14.87
C ALA A 138 -0.26 -3.82 15.40
N SER A 139 0.73 -2.95 15.24
CA SER A 139 0.51 -1.52 15.51
C SER A 139 -0.31 -0.83 14.41
N GLY A 140 -0.33 -1.38 13.20
CA GLY A 140 -1.17 -1.01 12.08
C GLY A 140 -2.29 -2.03 11.84
N ASN A 141 -2.54 -2.30 10.57
CA ASN A 141 -3.59 -3.19 10.08
C ASN A 141 -3.21 -4.67 10.19
N ILE A 142 -4.22 -5.55 10.23
CA ILE A 142 -4.05 -7.00 10.15
C ILE A 142 -4.89 -7.53 8.99
N ILE A 143 -4.23 -8.27 8.08
CA ILE A 143 -4.89 -8.98 6.99
C ILE A 143 -4.60 -10.48 7.11
N ILE A 144 -5.64 -11.30 7.09
CA ILE A 144 -5.54 -12.76 7.20
C ILE A 144 -6.14 -13.38 5.94
N MET A 145 -5.31 -14.03 5.14
CA MET A 145 -5.76 -14.64 3.87
C MET A 145 -6.63 -15.89 4.08
N GLY A 146 -6.63 -16.44 5.28
CA GLY A 146 -7.46 -17.56 5.72
C GLY A 146 -8.55 -17.13 6.71
N THR A 147 -8.91 -18.08 7.59
CA THR A 147 -9.92 -17.88 8.64
C THR A 147 -9.28 -17.41 9.94
N LEU A 148 -9.83 -16.36 10.51
CA LEU A 148 -9.49 -15.90 11.86
C LEU A 148 -10.41 -16.54 12.88
N ARG A 149 -9.88 -17.49 13.68
CA ARG A 149 -10.58 -18.15 14.81
C ARG A 149 -9.99 -17.79 16.17
N GLY A 150 -8.76 -17.27 16.16
CA GLY A 150 -8.05 -16.87 17.38
C GLY A 150 -8.33 -15.43 17.82
N ILE A 151 -7.30 -14.75 18.27
CA ILE A 151 -7.35 -13.36 18.74
C ILE A 151 -6.57 -12.47 17.78
N ALA A 152 -7.19 -11.38 17.34
CA ALA A 152 -6.51 -10.34 16.54
C ALA A 152 -6.58 -8.99 17.24
N HIS A 153 -5.43 -8.30 17.34
CA HIS A 153 -5.32 -6.96 17.91
C HIS A 153 -4.57 -6.03 16.94
N ALA A 154 -5.31 -5.25 16.18
CA ALA A 154 -4.81 -4.19 15.32
C ALA A 154 -4.73 -2.85 16.07
N GLY A 155 -3.94 -1.92 15.56
CA GLY A 155 -3.83 -0.59 16.14
C GLY A 155 -3.28 -0.56 17.56
N MET A 156 -2.34 -1.46 17.93
CA MET A 156 -1.81 -1.54 19.30
C MET A 156 -1.22 -0.23 19.83
N SER A 157 -0.77 0.66 18.94
CA SER A 157 -0.22 1.98 19.28
C SER A 157 -1.28 3.07 19.51
N GLY A 158 -2.56 2.69 19.51
CA GLY A 158 -3.67 3.63 19.74
C GLY A 158 -4.41 4.04 18.44
N ASN A 159 -4.07 3.48 17.30
CA ASN A 159 -4.73 3.81 16.04
C ASN A 159 -6.12 3.14 15.94
N LEU A 160 -7.17 3.97 15.99
CA LEU A 160 -8.57 3.55 15.88
C LEU A 160 -9.01 3.31 14.43
N ASP A 161 -8.26 3.82 13.44
CA ASP A 161 -8.53 3.66 12.02
C ASP A 161 -7.98 2.34 11.46
N SER A 162 -7.22 1.59 12.28
CA SER A 162 -6.72 0.27 11.91
C SER A 162 -7.85 -0.69 11.66
N ILE A 163 -7.64 -1.59 10.70
CA ILE A 163 -8.61 -2.62 10.31
C ILE A 163 -8.09 -4.03 10.57
N ILE A 164 -9.02 -4.97 10.67
CA ILE A 164 -8.75 -6.41 10.62
C ILE A 164 -9.58 -6.98 9.47
N ALA A 165 -8.93 -7.55 8.46
CA ALA A 165 -9.61 -8.21 7.35
C ALA A 165 -9.25 -9.70 7.31
N ALA A 166 -10.21 -10.55 6.95
CA ALA A 166 -9.98 -11.98 6.78
C ALA A 166 -10.91 -12.57 5.71
N SER A 167 -10.54 -13.74 5.16
CA SER A 167 -11.47 -14.50 4.32
C SER A 167 -12.74 -14.89 5.09
N LYS A 168 -12.60 -15.18 6.40
CA LYS A 168 -13.71 -15.40 7.33
C LYS A 168 -13.29 -14.94 8.73
N ILE A 169 -14.15 -14.15 9.39
CA ILE A 169 -13.94 -13.71 10.79
C ILE A 169 -14.86 -14.49 11.71
N ASN A 170 -14.30 -15.49 12.40
CA ASN A 170 -14.93 -16.24 13.49
C ASN A 170 -14.05 -16.17 14.74
N ALA A 171 -13.68 -14.96 15.12
CA ALA A 171 -12.64 -14.68 16.10
C ALA A 171 -13.14 -14.88 17.54
N MET A 172 -12.34 -15.51 18.39
CA MET A 172 -12.57 -15.50 19.85
C MET A 172 -12.61 -14.07 20.39
N GLN A 173 -11.74 -13.20 19.84
CA GLN A 173 -11.69 -11.80 20.21
C GLN A 173 -11.08 -10.95 19.08
N LEU A 174 -11.76 -9.83 18.80
CA LEU A 174 -11.23 -8.75 17.97
C LEU A 174 -10.89 -7.57 18.87
N ARG A 175 -9.74 -6.96 18.62
CA ARG A 175 -9.36 -5.74 19.29
C ARG A 175 -8.78 -4.75 18.26
N ILE A 176 -9.27 -3.53 18.29
CA ILE A 176 -8.72 -2.41 17.51
C ILE A 176 -8.43 -1.30 18.50
N SER A 177 -7.16 -0.95 18.63
CA SER A 177 -6.68 -0.01 19.68
C SER A 177 -7.13 -0.50 21.07
N ASN A 178 -7.93 0.29 21.77
CA ASN A 178 -8.49 0.00 23.09
C ASN A 178 -9.90 -0.62 23.06
N ILE A 179 -10.49 -0.75 21.86
CA ILE A 179 -11.87 -1.29 21.71
C ILE A 179 -11.81 -2.78 21.52
N ILE A 180 -12.61 -3.52 22.27
CA ILE A 180 -12.66 -4.98 22.26
C ILE A 180 -14.07 -5.43 21.87
N SER A 181 -14.13 -6.45 21.02
CA SER A 181 -15.36 -7.17 20.67
C SER A 181 -15.10 -8.67 20.71
N ARG A 182 -16.12 -9.45 21.05
CA ARG A 182 -16.14 -10.90 20.91
C ARG A 182 -17.18 -11.27 19.86
N SER A 183 -16.91 -12.29 19.09
CA SER A 183 -17.92 -12.80 18.16
C SER A 183 -19.16 -13.26 18.93
N PRO A 184 -20.38 -12.96 18.45
CA PRO A 184 -21.58 -13.60 18.97
C PRO A 184 -21.49 -15.10 18.72
N ASP A 185 -22.06 -15.90 19.62
CA ASP A 185 -22.08 -17.38 19.57
C ASP A 185 -22.88 -17.97 18.38
N ASN A 186 -23.41 -17.12 17.51
CA ASN A 186 -24.17 -17.56 16.35
C ASN A 186 -23.23 -17.74 15.15
N ASP A 187 -23.02 -18.97 14.71
CA ASP A 187 -22.33 -19.37 13.50
C ASP A 187 -23.13 -18.94 12.24
N ILE A 188 -23.15 -17.65 11.95
CA ILE A 188 -23.60 -17.19 10.62
C ILE A 188 -22.42 -17.41 9.69
N GLU A 189 -22.59 -18.31 8.74
CA GLU A 189 -21.56 -18.61 7.76
C GLU A 189 -21.33 -17.40 6.85
N ALA A 190 -20.15 -16.79 6.94
CA ALA A 190 -19.76 -15.68 6.08
C ALA A 190 -19.56 -16.19 4.64
N LEU A 191 -20.35 -15.68 3.71
CA LEU A 191 -20.27 -16.03 2.27
C LEU A 191 -19.17 -15.25 1.53
N TYR A 192 -18.65 -14.19 2.11
CA TYR A 192 -17.67 -13.27 1.51
C TYR A 192 -16.57 -12.92 2.51
N PRO A 193 -15.40 -12.52 2.04
CA PRO A 193 -14.37 -11.94 2.90
C PRO A 193 -14.94 -10.78 3.73
N GLU A 194 -14.46 -10.67 4.96
CA GLU A 194 -15.00 -9.75 5.96
C GLU A 194 -13.93 -8.76 6.43
N ILE A 195 -14.42 -7.61 6.89
CA ILE A 195 -13.59 -6.57 7.49
C ILE A 195 -14.21 -6.10 8.80
N ALA A 196 -13.36 -6.02 9.83
CA ALA A 196 -13.68 -5.41 11.12
C ALA A 196 -13.01 -4.02 11.19
N LEU A 197 -13.80 -3.03 11.60
CA LEU A 197 -13.38 -1.65 11.77
C LEU A 197 -14.15 -0.99 12.92
N VAL A 198 -13.65 0.14 13.41
CA VAL A 198 -14.31 0.91 14.48
C VAL A 198 -15.31 1.89 13.87
N LYS A 199 -16.55 1.87 14.34
CA LYS A 199 -17.59 2.85 14.04
C LYS A 199 -18.35 3.18 15.32
N LYS A 200 -18.51 4.47 15.64
CA LYS A 200 -19.20 4.94 16.86
C LYS A 200 -18.72 4.22 18.13
N ASN A 201 -17.40 4.10 18.30
CA ASN A 201 -16.72 3.48 19.44
C ASN A 201 -17.07 1.98 19.65
N LYS A 202 -17.40 1.27 18.57
CA LYS A 202 -17.67 -0.18 18.57
C LYS A 202 -16.99 -0.81 17.35
N ILE A 203 -16.51 -2.05 17.50
CA ILE A 203 -16.05 -2.84 16.36
C ILE A 203 -17.29 -3.39 15.65
N ILE A 204 -17.38 -3.13 14.35
CA ILE A 204 -18.36 -3.71 13.45
C ILE A 204 -17.65 -4.61 12.46
N VAL A 205 -18.25 -5.76 12.15
CA VAL A 205 -17.81 -6.68 11.10
C VAL A 205 -18.79 -6.57 9.95
N LYS A 206 -18.29 -6.47 8.72
CA LYS A 206 -19.10 -6.41 7.51
C LYS A 206 -18.39 -7.08 6.34
N PRO A 207 -19.10 -7.48 5.28
CA PRO A 207 -18.49 -7.95 4.05
C PRO A 207 -17.51 -6.93 3.47
N LEU A 208 -16.34 -7.40 3.03
CA LEU A 208 -15.26 -6.54 2.51
C LEU A 208 -15.69 -5.71 1.30
N TYR A 209 -16.57 -6.26 0.43
CA TYR A 209 -17.04 -5.53 -0.77
C TYR A 209 -17.93 -4.29 -0.44
N LEU A 210 -18.36 -4.14 0.81
CA LEU A 210 -19.05 -2.95 1.32
C LEU A 210 -18.10 -1.92 1.94
N TYR A 211 -16.79 -2.19 1.97
CA TYR A 211 -15.79 -1.23 2.45
C TYR A 211 -15.65 -0.09 1.45
N GLY A 212 -15.74 1.16 1.94
CA GLY A 212 -15.70 2.35 1.08
C GLY A 212 -17.02 2.75 0.41
N LYS A 213 -18.13 2.01 0.64
CA LYS A 213 -19.47 2.33 0.10
C LYS A 213 -20.43 2.94 1.13
N ILE A 214 -19.90 3.65 2.13
CA ILE A 214 -20.71 4.33 3.17
C ILE A 214 -20.35 5.81 3.20
#